data_a8c0466deb759675b066f5872e70d43d
#
_entry.id   a8c0466deb759675b066f5872e70d43d
#
_cell.length_a   1.000
_cell.length_b   1.000
_cell.length_c   1.000
_cell.angle_alpha   90.00
_cell.angle_beta   90.00
_cell.angle_gamma   90.00
#
_symmetry.space_group_name_H-M   'P 1'
#
loop_
_entity.id
_entity.type
_entity.pdbx_description
1 polymer ?
#
loop_
_entity_poly.entity_id
_entity_poly.type
_entity_poly.pdbx_seq_one_letter_code
_entity_poly.pdbx_strand_id
1 'polypeptide(L)'
;LEEVLAADGVKIRGVFERSDAKVREQEGMERVKGFLSEPFDTSVEIVENGVHYLVDVKDGQKTGFFLDQKYNRLAVQKLCKDARVLDCFTHTGSFALNAAYAGAKEVIGVDASELGVEQARKNASLNGLENVASFVCEDVFELLPRLEKEGEKFDVVILDPPAFTKSRNSIKNAIKGYREINLRGMKLVKDGGYLCT
;
A
#
# COMPACT_ATOMS: atom_id res chain seq x y z
N LEU A 1 23.14 6.85 14.54
CA LEU A 1 22.38 5.68 14.10
C LEU A 1 23.28 4.64 13.44
N GLU A 2 24.14 5.03 12.47
CA GLU A 2 25.07 4.12 11.79
C GLU A 2 25.99 3.39 12.79
N GLU A 3 26.61 4.14 13.72
CA GLU A 3 27.47 3.57 14.76
C GLU A 3 26.75 2.56 15.64
N VAL A 4 25.50 2.85 16.03
CA VAL A 4 24.69 1.95 16.84
C VAL A 4 24.35 0.66 16.08
N LEU A 5 23.89 0.78 14.82
CA LEU A 5 23.58 -0.38 13.99
C LEU A 5 24.81 -1.23 13.68
N ALA A 6 25.96 -0.58 13.45
CA ALA A 6 27.22 -1.29 13.23
C ALA A 6 27.68 -2.04 14.49
N ALA A 7 27.49 -1.45 15.70
CA ALA A 7 27.79 -2.11 16.96
C ALA A 7 26.92 -3.34 17.21
N ASP A 8 25.67 -3.34 16.71
CA ASP A 8 24.75 -4.49 16.74
C ASP A 8 25.00 -5.50 15.60
N GLY A 9 26.09 -5.33 14.83
CA GLY A 9 26.44 -6.23 13.73
C GLY A 9 25.60 -6.04 12.46
N VAL A 10 24.79 -4.97 12.38
CA VAL A 10 23.99 -4.67 11.18
C VAL A 10 24.88 -4.05 10.11
N LYS A 11 24.98 -4.72 8.97
CA LYS A 11 25.71 -4.20 7.81
C LYS A 11 24.87 -3.21 7.04
N ILE A 12 25.20 -1.91 7.16
CA ILE A 12 24.53 -0.82 6.45
C ILE A 12 25.04 -0.78 5.01
N ARG A 13 24.13 -0.78 4.04
CA ARG A 13 24.45 -0.65 2.60
C ARG A 13 24.70 0.79 2.19
N GLY A 14 23.98 1.73 2.82
CA GLY A 14 24.09 3.16 2.61
C GLY A 14 23.00 3.93 3.32
N VAL A 15 23.11 5.25 3.29
CA VAL A 15 22.16 6.17 3.94
C VAL A 15 21.69 7.20 2.93
N PHE A 16 20.37 7.32 2.79
CA PHE A 16 19.73 8.31 1.94
C PHE A 16 18.83 9.22 2.78
N GLU A 17 19.10 10.54 2.75
CA GLU A 17 18.30 11.52 3.48
C GLU A 17 17.05 11.90 2.70
N ARG A 18 15.89 11.87 3.38
CA ARG A 18 14.60 12.34 2.87
C ARG A 18 13.98 13.38 3.80
N SER A 19 14.65 14.53 3.87
CA SER A 19 14.24 15.69 4.64
C SER A 19 13.59 16.76 3.75
N ASP A 20 12.76 16.31 2.79
CA ASP A 20 12.12 17.14 1.75
C ASP A 20 10.65 17.51 2.07
N ALA A 21 10.18 17.23 3.30
CA ALA A 21 8.83 17.57 3.74
C ALA A 21 8.60 19.08 3.83
N LYS A 22 7.44 19.58 3.33
CA LYS A 22 7.10 21.01 3.34
C LYS A 22 7.06 21.65 4.73
N VAL A 23 6.78 20.87 5.77
CA VAL A 23 6.76 21.36 7.15
C VAL A 23 8.11 21.92 7.61
N ARG A 24 9.22 21.47 7.05
CA ARG A 24 10.57 21.98 7.36
C ARG A 24 10.71 23.48 7.06
N GLU A 25 10.15 23.93 5.93
CA GLU A 25 10.16 25.36 5.56
C GLU A 25 9.40 26.21 6.58
N GLN A 26 8.30 25.69 7.16
CA GLN A 26 7.54 26.37 8.21
C GLN A 26 8.32 26.47 9.52
N GLU A 27 9.27 25.57 9.74
CA GLU A 27 10.16 25.52 10.91
C GLU A 27 11.52 26.23 10.65
N GLY A 28 11.66 26.90 9.49
CA GLY A 28 12.88 27.64 9.12
C GLY A 28 14.04 26.72 8.69
N MET A 29 13.77 25.46 8.35
CA MET A 29 14.78 24.51 7.90
C MET A 29 14.72 24.33 6.39
N GLU A 30 15.88 24.11 5.76
CA GLU A 30 15.96 23.79 4.34
C GLU A 30 15.43 22.38 4.06
N ARG A 31 14.85 22.19 2.88
CA ARG A 31 14.48 20.87 2.38
C ARG A 31 15.70 20.21 1.77
N VAL A 32 16.08 19.03 2.26
CA VAL A 32 17.23 18.27 1.80
C VAL A 32 16.83 16.89 1.35
N LYS A 33 17.39 16.43 0.23
CA LYS A 33 17.24 15.07 -0.29
C LYS A 33 18.55 14.67 -0.96
N GLY A 34 19.15 13.57 -0.51
CA GLY A 34 20.43 13.14 -1.05
C GLY A 34 21.06 11.96 -0.32
N PHE A 35 22.16 11.47 -0.88
CA PHE A 35 23.00 10.46 -0.23
C PHE A 35 23.83 11.09 0.88
N LEU A 36 23.81 10.49 2.06
CA LEU A 36 24.73 10.80 3.17
C LEU A 36 25.93 9.82 3.19
N SER A 37 25.88 8.75 2.41
CA SER A 37 26.95 7.81 2.17
C SER A 37 27.37 7.85 0.69
N GLU A 38 28.29 6.96 0.29
CA GLU A 38 28.52 6.71 -1.13
C GLU A 38 27.21 6.31 -1.82
N PRO A 39 26.98 6.73 -3.08
CA PRO A 39 25.79 6.38 -3.84
C PRO A 39 25.57 4.88 -3.95
N PHE A 40 24.33 4.43 -3.81
CA PHE A 40 23.91 3.04 -3.96
C PHE A 40 22.63 2.94 -4.80
N ASP A 41 22.29 1.75 -5.26
CA ASP A 41 21.03 1.49 -5.91
C ASP A 41 19.87 1.68 -4.91
N THR A 42 19.02 2.68 -5.17
CA THR A 42 17.91 3.06 -4.30
C THR A 42 16.68 2.15 -4.44
N SER A 43 16.65 1.28 -5.46
CA SER A 43 15.69 0.19 -5.57
C SER A 43 16.15 -0.98 -4.73
N VAL A 44 15.56 -1.16 -3.55
CA VAL A 44 15.97 -2.15 -2.56
C VAL A 44 14.90 -3.23 -2.45
N GLU A 45 15.32 -4.48 -2.55
CA GLU A 45 14.44 -5.61 -2.24
C GLU A 45 14.32 -5.78 -0.73
N ILE A 46 13.08 -5.86 -0.25
CA ILE A 46 12.75 -6.19 1.14
C ILE A 46 11.82 -7.40 1.18
N VAL A 47 11.81 -8.09 2.32
CA VAL A 47 10.89 -9.22 2.56
C VAL A 47 10.06 -8.92 3.80
N GLU A 48 8.73 -8.96 3.65
CA GLU A 48 7.80 -8.81 4.76
C GLU A 48 6.71 -9.88 4.69
N ASN A 49 6.49 -10.59 5.79
CA ASN A 49 5.48 -11.67 5.88
C ASN A 49 5.63 -12.77 4.81
N GLY A 50 6.86 -12.99 4.31
CA GLY A 50 7.17 -13.94 3.25
C GLY A 50 7.00 -13.39 1.83
N VAL A 51 6.54 -12.16 1.67
CA VAL A 51 6.36 -11.48 0.39
C VAL A 51 7.54 -10.56 0.09
N HIS A 52 8.06 -10.63 -1.12
CA HIS A 52 9.15 -9.80 -1.62
C HIS A 52 8.62 -8.52 -2.26
N TYR A 53 9.28 -7.40 -2.00
CA TYR A 53 8.93 -6.10 -2.57
C TYR A 53 10.19 -5.37 -3.05
N LEU A 54 10.12 -4.77 -4.23
CA LEU A 54 11.06 -3.74 -4.65
C LEU A 54 10.56 -2.39 -4.11
N VAL A 55 11.39 -1.76 -3.29
CA VAL A 55 11.09 -0.49 -2.62
C VAL A 55 12.07 0.56 -3.10
N ASP A 56 11.60 1.67 -3.64
CA ASP A 56 12.43 2.82 -3.98
C ASP A 56 12.53 3.75 -2.77
N VAL A 57 13.70 3.74 -2.11
CA VAL A 57 13.94 4.58 -0.93
C VAL A 57 14.17 6.06 -1.30
N LYS A 58 14.47 6.36 -2.56
CA LYS A 58 14.68 7.71 -3.07
C LYS A 58 13.38 8.39 -3.49
N ASP A 59 12.60 7.74 -4.35
CA ASP A 59 11.43 8.35 -5.01
C ASP A 59 10.09 7.72 -4.58
N GLY A 60 10.13 6.63 -3.82
CA GLY A 60 8.95 6.00 -3.26
C GLY A 60 8.18 6.92 -2.29
N GLN A 61 6.89 6.66 -2.14
CA GLN A 61 6.03 7.44 -1.23
C GLN A 61 6.50 7.31 0.23
N LYS A 62 6.52 8.41 0.97
CA LYS A 62 7.11 8.50 2.32
C LYS A 62 8.57 7.99 2.31
N THR A 63 8.85 6.88 3.00
CA THR A 63 10.15 6.21 3.06
C THR A 63 10.28 5.05 2.08
N GLY A 64 9.35 4.94 1.13
CA GLY A 64 9.27 3.89 0.11
C GLY A 64 8.32 2.75 0.45
N PHE A 65 8.06 2.48 1.73
CA PHE A 65 7.17 1.42 2.18
C PHE A 65 6.49 1.78 3.52
N PHE A 66 5.27 1.27 3.75
CA PHE A 66 4.48 1.53 4.96
C PHE A 66 4.71 0.43 5.99
N LEU A 67 5.80 0.51 6.76
CA LEU A 67 6.20 -0.51 7.73
C LEU A 67 5.20 -0.67 8.89
N ASP A 68 4.47 0.37 9.24
CA ASP A 68 3.45 0.39 10.29
C ASP A 68 2.28 -0.57 10.01
N GLN A 69 2.00 -0.88 8.75
CA GLN A 69 0.93 -1.78 8.33
C GLN A 69 1.31 -3.28 8.34
N LYS A 70 2.53 -3.64 8.70
CA LYS A 70 3.05 -5.02 8.66
C LYS A 70 2.11 -6.04 9.32
N TYR A 71 1.65 -5.75 10.53
CA TYR A 71 0.80 -6.66 11.28
C TYR A 71 -0.65 -6.68 10.78
N ASN A 72 -1.13 -5.58 10.24
CA ASN A 72 -2.44 -5.53 9.59
C ASN A 72 -2.44 -6.40 8.32
N ARG A 73 -1.39 -6.31 7.49
CA ARG A 73 -1.23 -7.20 6.33
C ARG A 73 -1.19 -8.67 6.73
N LEU A 74 -0.44 -9.01 7.79
CA LEU A 74 -0.37 -10.37 8.32
C LEU A 74 -1.73 -10.85 8.88
N ALA A 75 -2.51 -9.97 9.49
CA ALA A 75 -3.86 -10.31 9.97
C ALA A 75 -4.81 -10.60 8.80
N VAL A 76 -4.75 -9.79 7.72
CA VAL A 76 -5.56 -9.98 6.51
C VAL A 76 -5.23 -11.32 5.81
N GLN A 77 -3.97 -11.75 5.79
CA GLN A 77 -3.60 -13.06 5.21
C GLN A 77 -4.48 -14.21 5.74
N LYS A 78 -4.84 -14.19 7.02
CA LYS A 78 -5.64 -15.25 7.66
C LYS A 78 -7.06 -15.37 7.11
N LEU A 79 -7.55 -14.34 6.42
CA LEU A 79 -8.89 -14.24 5.86
C LEU A 79 -8.94 -14.59 4.37
N CYS A 80 -7.77 -14.74 3.71
CA CYS A 80 -7.69 -14.71 2.24
C CYS A 80 -7.58 -16.09 1.59
N LYS A 81 -7.36 -17.16 2.34
CA LYS A 81 -7.26 -18.50 1.76
C LYS A 81 -8.53 -18.85 0.97
N ASP A 82 -8.36 -19.26 -0.28
CA ASP A 82 -9.45 -19.59 -1.22
C ASP A 82 -10.44 -18.45 -1.49
N ALA A 83 -10.11 -17.20 -1.11
CA ALA A 83 -10.96 -16.04 -1.22
C ALA A 83 -10.80 -15.31 -2.56
N ARG A 84 -11.86 -14.61 -2.97
CA ARG A 84 -11.84 -13.54 -3.96
C ARG A 84 -11.69 -12.20 -3.21
N VAL A 85 -10.64 -11.45 -3.49
CA VAL A 85 -10.23 -10.27 -2.72
C VAL A 85 -10.21 -9.02 -3.58
N LEU A 86 -10.77 -7.92 -3.05
CA LEU A 86 -10.64 -6.58 -3.62
C LEU A 86 -9.81 -5.72 -2.66
N ASP A 87 -8.69 -5.18 -3.14
CA ASP A 87 -7.81 -4.27 -2.38
C ASP A 87 -7.85 -2.87 -3.00
N CYS A 88 -8.57 -1.96 -2.35
CA CYS A 88 -8.71 -0.58 -2.75
C CYS A 88 -7.64 0.30 -2.10
N PHE A 89 -7.07 1.21 -2.89
CA PHE A 89 -5.90 2.03 -2.51
C PHE A 89 -4.65 1.17 -2.32
N THR A 90 -4.48 0.20 -3.20
CA THR A 90 -3.48 -0.85 -3.11
C THR A 90 -2.03 -0.34 -3.14
N HIS A 91 -1.80 0.90 -3.61
CA HIS A 91 -0.49 1.53 -3.78
C HIS A 91 0.45 0.61 -4.58
N THR A 92 1.51 0.07 -3.96
CA THR A 92 2.46 -0.87 -4.58
C THR A 92 2.07 -2.34 -4.40
N GLY A 93 0.80 -2.61 -4.09
CA GLY A 93 0.24 -3.96 -3.99
C GLY A 93 0.44 -4.66 -2.66
N SER A 94 0.77 -3.93 -1.58
CA SER A 94 1.23 -4.60 -0.35
C SER A 94 0.17 -5.46 0.34
N PHE A 95 -1.09 -5.02 0.44
CA PHE A 95 -2.19 -5.85 0.94
C PHE A 95 -2.59 -6.93 -0.06
N ALA A 96 -2.74 -6.56 -1.34
CA ALA A 96 -3.10 -7.50 -2.40
C ALA A 96 -2.14 -8.69 -2.49
N LEU A 97 -0.83 -8.43 -2.44
CA LEU A 97 0.19 -9.48 -2.51
C LEU A 97 0.24 -10.36 -1.26
N ASN A 98 -0.02 -9.79 -0.07
CA ASN A 98 -0.20 -10.58 1.15
C ASN A 98 -1.42 -11.51 1.03
N ALA A 99 -2.53 -11.04 0.44
CA ALA A 99 -3.72 -11.86 0.19
C ALA A 99 -3.42 -12.99 -0.82
N ALA A 100 -2.77 -12.68 -1.94
CA ALA A 100 -2.38 -13.66 -2.95
C ALA A 100 -1.41 -14.70 -2.39
N TYR A 101 -0.39 -14.28 -1.63
CA TYR A 101 0.58 -15.16 -0.97
C TYR A 101 -0.08 -16.13 0.02
N ALA A 102 -1.14 -15.69 0.68
CA ALA A 102 -1.93 -16.51 1.61
C ALA A 102 -2.85 -17.54 0.91
N GLY A 103 -2.84 -17.61 -0.41
CA GLY A 103 -3.62 -18.57 -1.20
C GLY A 103 -5.00 -18.08 -1.60
N ALA A 104 -5.19 -16.77 -1.80
CA ALA A 104 -6.40 -16.26 -2.44
C ALA A 104 -6.56 -16.88 -3.86
N LYS A 105 -7.80 -17.03 -4.30
CA LYS A 105 -8.10 -17.50 -5.68
C LYS A 105 -7.93 -16.42 -6.71
N GLU A 106 -8.33 -15.20 -6.35
CA GLU A 106 -8.28 -14.02 -7.19
C GLU A 106 -8.10 -12.80 -6.31
N VAL A 107 -7.19 -11.91 -6.71
CA VAL A 107 -6.97 -10.62 -6.05
C VAL A 107 -7.00 -9.52 -7.10
N ILE A 108 -7.81 -8.50 -6.86
CA ILE A 108 -7.86 -7.28 -7.66
C ILE A 108 -7.38 -6.12 -6.80
N GLY A 109 -6.21 -5.58 -7.11
CA GLY A 109 -5.66 -4.38 -6.48
C GLY A 109 -5.97 -3.14 -7.32
N VAL A 110 -6.44 -2.06 -6.70
CA VAL A 110 -6.84 -0.83 -7.41
C VAL A 110 -6.20 0.38 -6.76
N ASP A 111 -5.61 1.23 -7.58
CA ASP A 111 -5.06 2.52 -7.17
C ASP A 111 -5.19 3.55 -8.30
N ALA A 112 -5.31 4.82 -7.97
CA ALA A 112 -5.35 5.89 -8.95
C ALA A 112 -3.96 6.27 -9.48
N SER A 113 -2.88 5.77 -8.89
CA SER A 113 -1.49 6.02 -9.27
C SER A 113 -0.99 4.98 -10.26
N GLU A 114 -0.80 5.37 -11.52
CA GLU A 114 -0.20 4.48 -12.54
C GLU A 114 1.16 3.94 -12.09
N LEU A 115 2.02 4.79 -11.52
CA LEU A 115 3.33 4.37 -10.99
C LEU A 115 3.21 3.35 -9.86
N GLY A 116 2.21 3.52 -8.98
CA GLY A 116 1.92 2.56 -7.92
C GLY A 116 1.49 1.20 -8.48
N VAL A 117 0.56 1.22 -9.44
CA VAL A 117 0.04 0.03 -10.12
C VAL A 117 1.13 -0.70 -10.90
N GLU A 118 1.99 0.03 -11.63
CA GLU A 118 3.14 -0.58 -12.32
C GLU A 118 4.11 -1.25 -11.32
N GLN A 119 4.38 -0.60 -10.19
CA GLN A 119 5.22 -1.19 -9.15
C GLN A 119 4.56 -2.41 -8.51
N ALA A 120 3.23 -2.39 -8.31
CA ALA A 120 2.47 -3.54 -7.81
C ALA A 120 2.57 -4.75 -8.76
N ARG A 121 2.50 -4.53 -10.08
CA ARG A 121 2.69 -5.57 -11.11
C ARG A 121 4.11 -6.16 -11.06
N LYS A 122 5.13 -5.31 -10.90
CA LYS A 122 6.54 -5.78 -10.75
C LYS A 122 6.70 -6.62 -9.48
N ASN A 123 6.09 -6.18 -8.37
CA ASN A 123 6.11 -6.92 -7.13
C ASN A 123 5.34 -8.25 -7.24
N ALA A 124 4.22 -8.31 -7.97
CA ALA A 124 3.53 -9.57 -8.25
C ALA A 124 4.43 -10.55 -9.00
N SER A 125 5.08 -10.09 -10.06
CA SER A 125 6.00 -10.91 -10.87
C SER A 125 7.22 -11.38 -10.07
N LEU A 126 7.76 -10.54 -9.19
CA LEU A 126 8.86 -10.89 -8.27
C LEU A 126 8.50 -12.08 -7.36
N ASN A 127 7.22 -12.24 -7.03
CA ASN A 127 6.71 -13.31 -6.18
C ASN A 127 6.08 -14.48 -6.96
N GLY A 128 6.00 -14.43 -8.29
CA GLY A 128 5.27 -15.42 -9.11
C GLY A 128 3.77 -15.41 -8.87
N LEU A 129 3.19 -14.26 -8.50
CA LEU A 129 1.77 -14.09 -8.13
C LEU A 129 0.94 -13.38 -9.21
N GLU A 130 1.49 -13.09 -10.38
CA GLU A 130 0.85 -12.38 -11.50
C GLU A 130 -0.37 -13.09 -12.08
N ASN A 131 -0.47 -14.40 -11.87
CA ASN A 131 -1.63 -15.18 -12.29
C ASN A 131 -2.80 -15.13 -11.29
N VAL A 132 -2.56 -14.66 -10.07
CA VAL A 132 -3.55 -14.57 -8.98
C VAL A 132 -3.92 -13.13 -8.69
N ALA A 133 -2.92 -12.21 -8.71
CA ALA A 133 -3.09 -10.80 -8.40
C ALA A 133 -3.02 -9.94 -9.66
N SER A 134 -4.11 -9.27 -9.97
CA SER A 134 -4.20 -8.28 -11.04
C SER A 134 -4.30 -6.86 -10.46
N PHE A 135 -3.79 -5.87 -11.21
CA PHE A 135 -3.76 -4.48 -10.76
C PHE A 135 -4.32 -3.54 -11.81
N VAL A 136 -5.24 -2.66 -11.38
CA VAL A 136 -5.97 -1.72 -12.22
C VAL A 136 -5.69 -0.29 -11.75
N CYS A 137 -5.37 0.59 -12.71
CA CYS A 137 -5.26 2.03 -12.44
C CYS A 137 -6.64 2.68 -12.65
N GLU A 138 -7.34 2.96 -11.54
CA GLU A 138 -8.68 3.55 -11.57
C GLU A 138 -8.96 4.28 -10.25
N ASP A 139 -9.83 5.28 -10.29
CA ASP A 139 -10.33 5.95 -9.08
C ASP A 139 -11.31 5.02 -8.34
N VAL A 140 -11.03 4.74 -7.07
CA VAL A 140 -11.87 3.89 -6.22
C VAL A 140 -13.29 4.45 -6.07
N PHE A 141 -13.47 5.77 -6.09
CA PHE A 141 -14.80 6.39 -6.04
C PHE A 141 -15.64 6.15 -7.29
N GLU A 142 -15.01 5.91 -8.44
CA GLU A 142 -15.68 5.52 -9.69
C GLU A 142 -15.86 3.99 -9.77
N LEU A 143 -14.86 3.24 -9.33
CA LEU A 143 -14.85 1.78 -9.38
C LEU A 143 -15.95 1.16 -8.50
N LEU A 144 -16.02 1.53 -7.22
CA LEU A 144 -16.92 0.87 -6.28
C LEU A 144 -18.41 0.95 -6.69
N PRO A 145 -18.93 2.13 -7.15
CA PRO A 145 -20.29 2.21 -7.70
C PRO A 145 -20.53 1.32 -8.93
N ARG A 146 -19.51 1.20 -9.79
CA ARG A 146 -19.59 0.35 -11.00
C ARG A 146 -19.70 -1.12 -10.62
N LEU A 147 -18.81 -1.61 -9.74
CA LEU A 147 -18.84 -2.99 -9.26
C LEU A 147 -20.16 -3.33 -8.54
N GLU A 148 -20.70 -2.39 -7.75
CA GLU A 148 -22.02 -2.55 -7.10
C GLU A 148 -23.12 -2.73 -8.14
N LYS A 149 -23.13 -1.92 -9.20
CA LYS A 149 -24.12 -1.98 -10.28
C LYS A 149 -24.00 -3.28 -11.10
N GLU A 150 -22.79 -3.79 -11.28
CA GLU A 150 -22.50 -5.05 -11.95
C GLU A 150 -22.84 -6.28 -11.09
N GLY A 151 -23.16 -6.08 -9.82
CA GLY A 151 -23.50 -7.15 -8.88
C GLY A 151 -22.29 -7.95 -8.39
N GLU A 152 -21.08 -7.38 -8.52
CA GLU A 152 -19.84 -8.02 -8.09
C GLU A 152 -19.81 -8.23 -6.58
N LYS A 153 -19.22 -9.36 -6.16
CA LYS A 153 -19.08 -9.74 -4.74
C LYS A 153 -17.73 -10.35 -4.46
N PHE A 154 -17.19 -10.01 -3.29
CA PHE A 154 -15.88 -10.44 -2.81
C PHE A 154 -15.98 -11.11 -1.43
N ASP A 155 -15.12 -12.06 -1.16
CA ASP A 155 -15.02 -12.68 0.16
C ASP A 155 -14.34 -11.74 1.16
N VAL A 156 -13.35 -10.95 0.65
CA VAL A 156 -12.65 -9.93 1.43
C VAL A 156 -12.56 -8.63 0.61
N VAL A 157 -12.94 -7.52 1.23
CA VAL A 157 -12.74 -6.16 0.70
C VAL A 157 -11.83 -5.40 1.65
N ILE A 158 -10.75 -4.83 1.13
CA ILE A 158 -9.77 -4.05 1.88
C ILE A 158 -9.86 -2.59 1.45
N LEU A 159 -9.96 -1.68 2.42
CA LEU A 159 -10.01 -0.24 2.21
C LEU A 159 -8.95 0.42 3.10
N ASP A 160 -7.78 0.75 2.52
CA ASP A 160 -6.69 1.49 3.20
C ASP A 160 -6.48 2.86 2.54
N PRO A 161 -7.48 3.77 2.63
CA PRO A 161 -7.43 5.04 1.93
C PRO A 161 -6.38 5.98 2.51
N PRO A 162 -5.83 6.90 1.69
CA PRO A 162 -5.04 8.00 2.21
C PRO A 162 -5.92 8.93 3.07
N ALA A 163 -5.28 9.75 3.89
CA ALA A 163 -6.00 10.77 4.65
C ALA A 163 -6.74 11.74 3.72
N PHE A 164 -8.07 11.71 3.72
CA PHE A 164 -8.90 12.59 2.87
C PHE A 164 -8.90 14.05 3.31
N THR A 165 -8.29 14.37 4.44
CA THR A 165 -8.11 15.76 4.86
C THR A 165 -6.76 15.98 5.54
N LYS A 166 -6.21 17.17 5.30
CA LYS A 166 -5.01 17.70 6.00
C LYS A 166 -5.33 18.98 6.77
N SER A 167 -6.61 19.41 6.79
CA SER A 167 -7.01 20.66 7.44
C SER A 167 -8.37 20.51 8.13
N ARG A 168 -8.59 21.31 9.19
CA ARG A 168 -9.87 21.32 9.93
C ARG A 168 -11.05 21.74 9.05
N ASN A 169 -10.84 22.58 8.05
CA ASN A 169 -11.91 23.09 7.18
C ASN A 169 -12.46 22.03 6.23
N SER A 170 -11.73 20.95 5.95
CA SER A 170 -12.13 19.86 5.04
C SER A 170 -12.66 18.60 5.75
N ILE A 171 -12.79 18.60 7.09
CA ILE A 171 -13.24 17.45 7.88
C ILE A 171 -14.60 16.91 7.41
N LYS A 172 -15.58 17.81 7.15
CA LYS A 172 -16.93 17.38 6.70
C LYS A 172 -16.89 16.62 5.37
N ASN A 173 -16.03 17.03 4.45
CA ASN A 173 -15.86 16.35 3.17
C ASN A 173 -15.12 15.02 3.34
N ALA A 174 -14.12 14.97 4.21
CA ALA A 174 -13.43 13.73 4.52
C ALA A 174 -14.36 12.68 5.13
N ILE A 175 -15.23 13.07 6.08
CA ILE A 175 -16.23 12.18 6.66
C ILE A 175 -17.15 11.61 5.58
N LYS A 176 -17.60 12.43 4.62
CA LYS A 176 -18.42 11.96 3.49
C LYS A 176 -17.67 10.94 2.64
N GLY A 177 -16.39 11.21 2.32
CA GLY A 177 -15.56 10.30 1.56
C GLY A 177 -15.36 8.94 2.25
N TYR A 178 -14.98 8.94 3.54
CA TYR A 178 -14.86 7.71 4.32
C TYR A 178 -16.20 6.94 4.41
N ARG A 179 -17.31 7.65 4.65
CA ARG A 179 -18.63 7.03 4.68
C ARG A 179 -18.99 6.37 3.35
N GLU A 180 -18.72 7.05 2.24
CA GLU A 180 -19.03 6.56 0.88
C GLU A 180 -18.28 5.27 0.58
N ILE A 181 -16.94 5.25 0.73
CA ILE A 181 -16.16 4.06 0.41
C ILE A 181 -16.50 2.88 1.33
N ASN A 182 -16.72 3.12 2.63
CA ASN A 182 -17.08 2.06 3.57
C ASN A 182 -18.47 1.49 3.27
N LEU A 183 -19.47 2.34 2.96
CA LEU A 183 -20.81 1.89 2.59
C LEU A 183 -20.78 1.01 1.33
N ARG A 184 -20.04 1.43 0.31
CA ARG A 184 -19.93 0.66 -0.93
C ARG A 184 -19.09 -0.60 -0.75
N GLY A 185 -18.00 -0.52 0.01
CA GLY A 185 -17.21 -1.70 0.35
C GLY A 185 -18.05 -2.77 1.05
N MET A 186 -18.86 -2.39 2.06
CA MET A 186 -19.79 -3.32 2.72
C MET A 186 -20.77 -3.98 1.74
N LYS A 187 -21.26 -3.24 0.75
CA LYS A 187 -22.18 -3.78 -0.25
C LYS A 187 -21.54 -4.78 -1.20
N LEU A 188 -20.21 -4.69 -1.39
CA LEU A 188 -19.44 -5.62 -2.23
C LEU A 188 -19.00 -6.88 -1.49
N VAL A 189 -19.09 -6.90 -0.16
CA VAL A 189 -18.78 -8.10 0.63
C VAL A 189 -19.92 -9.12 0.48
N LYS A 190 -19.54 -10.39 0.29
CA LYS A 190 -20.47 -11.55 0.34
C LYS A 190 -20.99 -11.75 1.76
N ASP A 191 -22.13 -12.44 1.88
CA ASP A 191 -22.62 -12.91 3.18
C ASP A 191 -21.55 -13.81 3.83
N GLY A 192 -21.17 -13.48 5.07
CA GLY A 192 -20.11 -14.18 5.79
C GLY A 192 -18.68 -13.75 5.42
N GLY A 193 -18.51 -12.78 4.51
CA GLY A 193 -17.22 -12.21 4.14
C GLY A 193 -16.74 -11.13 5.10
N TYR A 194 -15.63 -10.47 4.74
CA TYR A 194 -14.93 -9.52 5.60
C TYR A 194 -14.72 -8.17 4.90
N LEU A 195 -14.94 -7.08 5.65
CA LEU A 195 -14.48 -5.75 5.32
C LEU A 195 -13.32 -5.38 6.25
N CYS A 196 -12.16 -5.05 5.67
CA CYS A 196 -10.98 -4.56 6.37
C CYS A 196 -10.82 -3.06 6.07
N THR A 197 -10.93 -2.17 7.09
CA THR A 197 -10.87 -0.71 6.92
C THR A 197 -10.19 -0.05 8.12
#